data_157e8bc871c8c8256df6a6fd89bf917e
#
_entry.id   157e8bc871c8c8256df6a6fd89bf917e
#
_cell.length_a   1.000
_cell.length_b   1.000
_cell.length_c   1.000
_cell.angle_alpha   90.00
_cell.angle_beta   90.00
_cell.angle_gamma   90.00
#
_symmetry.space_group_name_H-M   'P 1'
#
loop_
_entity.id
_entity.type
_entity.pdbx_description
1 polymer ?
#
loop_
_entity_poly.entity_id
_entity_poly.type
_entity_poly.pdbx_seq_one_letter_code
_entity_poly.pdbx_strand_id
1 'polypeptide(L)'
;KDSLNAGLNALEFRYREADFGSYPKGLMYGLQMFDSWLYDSEKPFIHISANDTFKRLREKMEDGYFESLIQTYLLDNTHRSVVTAAPKTGLTAEQDRAEAEKCRKYFDTLSQEEKENLVRETEELTRYQEEPTPKEDLEKIPLLSREDIGKKALPFSNIEKDIKGTKVLHHDYFTNGIYYIDLYFDIKPLLAEYAPYISLLTSLIGCVDTDAHDKLAFSNEILQNAGDFTFDTLLSRKYKQPKEYKAFMIFRAKVFEEKTEKVFELLDEALKTSHLEDEKRLKEIVSENASALYMRLISAGHSTAVNRALSYGSRMGKYDEAMNGISYYRFLKQLNDHFDEYKENTIAILKMLMQEIFTKDKMMAGITCAKDAYDGFEKAFVKFAEKMPEKPEEDGNIQPQISFDDRHQNEGFKTAGQVQYVARSGNFVERGVPYHGSYRVVRAMLSYGFLWNEVRVKGGAYGVMCGFPSSGDGYFVSYRDPKLAETNETYKKVAEYLRSYEAEEREMTKSIIGTISAVDTPLTPKTKGSRSMGAYFSKMKVEDVQKERDEILSTSVEDIRRAADMVDAILADGRICVLGNEEKVKENAELFGCIDTL
;
A
#
# COMPACT_ATOMS: atom_id res chain seq x y z
N LYS A 1 14.13 -30.14 9.79
CA LYS A 1 15.22 -29.89 8.83
C LYS A 1 14.71 -29.15 7.59
N ASP A 2 13.60 -29.60 6.99
CA ASP A 2 13.05 -28.99 5.76
C ASP A 2 12.64 -27.53 5.99
N SER A 3 11.99 -27.21 7.09
CA SER A 3 11.62 -25.83 7.44
C SER A 3 12.84 -24.93 7.70
N LEU A 4 13.94 -25.47 8.28
CA LEU A 4 15.19 -24.72 8.44
C LEU A 4 15.83 -24.44 7.07
N ASN A 5 15.84 -25.42 6.17
CA ASN A 5 16.36 -25.25 4.82
C ASN A 5 15.52 -24.24 4.01
N ALA A 6 14.20 -24.32 4.12
CA ALA A 6 13.28 -23.34 3.54
C ALA A 6 13.56 -21.91 4.05
N GLY A 7 13.74 -21.75 5.37
CA GLY A 7 14.08 -20.47 5.98
C GLY A 7 15.43 -19.92 5.50
N LEU A 8 16.46 -20.76 5.41
CA LEU A 8 17.77 -20.37 4.87
C LEU A 8 17.68 -19.94 3.40
N ASN A 9 16.93 -20.67 2.57
CA ASN A 9 16.73 -20.30 1.17
C ASN A 9 16.01 -18.96 1.01
N ALA A 10 14.98 -18.72 1.81
CA ALA A 10 14.24 -17.46 1.80
C ALA A 10 15.15 -16.27 2.20
N LEU A 11 15.99 -16.43 3.23
CA LEU A 11 16.96 -15.42 3.63
C LEU A 11 18.03 -15.18 2.55
N GLU A 12 18.61 -16.24 1.99
CA GLU A 12 19.59 -16.13 0.91
C GLU A 12 19.01 -15.41 -0.30
N PHE A 13 17.77 -15.74 -0.69
CA PHE A 13 17.08 -15.05 -1.77
C PHE A 13 17.02 -13.55 -1.53
N ARG A 14 16.59 -13.12 -0.34
CA ARG A 14 16.52 -11.69 0.04
C ARG A 14 17.88 -10.99 -0.07
N TYR A 15 18.94 -11.64 0.40
CA TYR A 15 20.30 -11.09 0.31
C TYR A 15 20.79 -10.98 -1.14
N ARG A 16 20.50 -11.96 -1.99
CA ARG A 16 20.89 -11.94 -3.42
C ARG A 16 20.09 -10.95 -4.24
N GLU A 17 18.78 -10.84 -4.01
CA GLU A 17 17.92 -9.86 -4.67
C GLU A 17 18.29 -8.44 -4.25
N ALA A 18 18.51 -8.21 -2.97
CA ALA A 18 18.78 -6.91 -2.37
C ALA A 18 17.79 -5.84 -2.88
N ASP A 19 16.49 -6.15 -2.78
CA ASP A 19 15.41 -5.21 -3.11
C ASP A 19 15.10 -4.34 -1.90
N PHE A 20 15.52 -3.07 -1.96
CA PHE A 20 15.27 -2.07 -0.94
C PHE A 20 14.14 -1.10 -1.33
N GLY A 21 13.28 -1.49 -2.27
CA GLY A 21 12.17 -0.67 -2.76
C GLY A 21 12.66 0.61 -3.45
N SER A 22 12.28 1.76 -2.92
CA SER A 22 12.66 3.08 -3.45
C SER A 22 14.01 3.60 -2.94
N TYR A 23 14.66 2.90 -2.00
CA TYR A 23 15.96 3.33 -1.48
C TYR A 23 17.10 2.91 -2.41
N PRO A 24 18.07 3.80 -2.69
CA PRO A 24 19.26 3.45 -3.46
C PRO A 24 20.06 2.32 -2.78
N LYS A 25 20.44 1.29 -3.55
CA LYS A 25 21.20 0.14 -3.02
C LYS A 25 22.48 0.56 -2.29
N GLY A 26 23.22 1.53 -2.85
CA GLY A 26 24.46 2.02 -2.22
C GLY A 26 24.24 2.64 -0.85
N LEU A 27 23.16 3.40 -0.66
CA LEU A 27 22.77 3.92 0.64
C LEU A 27 22.49 2.79 1.64
N MET A 28 21.69 1.81 1.23
CA MET A 28 21.30 0.71 2.12
C MET A 28 22.48 -0.17 2.50
N TYR A 29 23.37 -0.47 1.54
CA TYR A 29 24.62 -1.18 1.86
C TYR A 29 25.52 -0.35 2.77
N GLY A 30 25.64 0.96 2.54
CA GLY A 30 26.38 1.85 3.44
C GLY A 30 25.85 1.82 4.87
N LEU A 31 24.54 1.87 5.05
CA LEU A 31 23.92 1.77 6.38
C LEU A 31 24.19 0.39 7.03
N GLN A 32 24.06 -0.71 6.29
CA GLN A 32 24.37 -2.05 6.80
C GLN A 32 25.85 -2.22 7.18
N MET A 33 26.77 -1.56 6.46
CA MET A 33 28.19 -1.57 6.83
C MET A 33 28.41 -0.92 8.20
N PHE A 34 27.69 0.13 8.55
CA PHE A 34 27.82 0.79 9.84
C PHE A 34 27.46 -0.09 11.03
N ASP A 35 26.65 -1.14 10.86
CA ASP A 35 26.30 -2.08 11.95
C ASP A 35 27.53 -2.77 12.58
N SER A 36 28.62 -2.88 11.85
CA SER A 36 29.91 -3.37 12.36
C SER A 36 31.02 -2.33 12.32
N TRP A 37 31.09 -1.52 11.28
CA TRP A 37 32.19 -0.58 11.04
C TRP A 37 32.31 0.49 12.12
N LEU A 38 31.21 0.92 12.73
CA LEU A 38 31.22 1.85 13.87
C LEU A 38 31.94 1.30 15.11
N TYR A 39 32.00 -0.03 15.24
CA TYR A 39 32.57 -0.72 16.41
C TYR A 39 33.91 -1.37 16.12
N ASP A 40 34.18 -1.73 14.86
CA ASP A 40 35.41 -2.41 14.44
C ASP A 40 35.77 -1.98 13.01
N SER A 41 36.80 -1.13 12.91
CA SER A 41 37.25 -0.58 11.62
C SER A 41 37.76 -1.61 10.62
N GLU A 42 38.14 -2.81 11.10
CA GLU A 42 38.64 -3.91 10.27
C GLU A 42 37.49 -4.76 9.68
N LYS A 43 36.23 -4.52 10.08
CA LYS A 43 35.09 -5.35 9.69
C LYS A 43 33.95 -4.56 9.00
N PRO A 44 34.20 -3.72 7.99
CA PRO A 44 33.14 -2.93 7.35
C PRO A 44 32.15 -3.76 6.53
N PHE A 45 32.52 -4.97 6.07
CA PHE A 45 31.74 -5.71 5.07
C PHE A 45 31.02 -6.97 5.59
N ILE A 46 31.14 -7.32 6.88
CA ILE A 46 30.61 -8.60 7.39
C ILE A 46 29.09 -8.73 7.24
N HIS A 47 28.35 -7.60 7.30
CA HIS A 47 26.89 -7.60 7.17
C HIS A 47 26.40 -7.65 5.72
N ILE A 48 27.25 -7.36 4.73
CA ILE A 48 26.89 -7.41 3.31
C ILE A 48 27.49 -8.61 2.59
N SER A 49 28.41 -9.35 3.23
CA SER A 49 29.08 -10.55 2.67
C SER A 49 28.47 -11.82 3.29
N ALA A 50 27.23 -12.17 2.94
CA ALA A 50 26.49 -13.25 3.59
C ALA A 50 26.59 -14.63 2.91
N ASN A 51 27.05 -14.73 1.64
CA ASN A 51 27.00 -15.97 0.88
C ASN A 51 27.75 -17.14 1.55
N ASP A 52 28.96 -16.90 2.06
CA ASP A 52 29.74 -17.92 2.78
C ASP A 52 29.09 -18.30 4.12
N THR A 53 28.35 -17.38 4.71
CA THR A 53 27.60 -17.65 5.95
C THR A 53 26.44 -18.61 5.66
N PHE A 54 25.67 -18.42 4.60
CA PHE A 54 24.61 -19.35 4.23
C PHE A 54 25.14 -20.75 3.94
N LYS A 55 26.29 -20.86 3.23
CA LYS A 55 26.93 -22.15 3.00
C LYS A 55 27.30 -22.85 4.30
N ARG A 56 27.99 -22.14 5.22
CA ARG A 56 28.37 -22.68 6.54
C ARG A 56 27.15 -23.06 7.38
N LEU A 57 26.06 -22.31 7.32
CA LEU A 57 24.85 -22.63 8.07
C LEU A 57 24.19 -23.92 7.57
N ARG A 58 24.22 -24.18 6.25
CA ARG A 58 23.74 -25.45 5.66
C ARG A 58 24.57 -26.64 6.14
N GLU A 59 25.90 -26.48 6.17
CA GLU A 59 26.80 -27.52 6.70
C GLU A 59 26.50 -27.79 8.18
N LYS A 60 26.37 -26.75 9.00
CA LYS A 60 26.09 -26.86 10.44
C LYS A 60 24.69 -27.38 10.77
N MET A 61 23.73 -27.31 9.85
CA MET A 61 22.39 -27.86 10.04
C MET A 61 22.42 -29.40 10.25
N GLU A 62 23.44 -30.08 9.69
CA GLU A 62 23.60 -31.52 9.87
C GLU A 62 24.11 -31.90 11.26
N ASP A 63 24.77 -30.98 11.98
CA ASP A 63 25.46 -31.22 13.24
C ASP A 63 24.63 -30.80 14.49
N GLY A 64 23.33 -30.53 14.36
CA GLY A 64 22.47 -30.10 15.47
C GLY A 64 22.79 -28.71 16.00
N TYR A 65 23.39 -27.85 15.17
CA TYR A 65 23.77 -26.48 15.56
C TYR A 65 22.57 -25.62 15.94
N PHE A 66 21.48 -25.70 15.20
CA PHE A 66 20.27 -24.89 15.48
C PHE A 66 19.59 -25.34 16.79
N GLU A 67 19.56 -26.65 17.04
CA GLU A 67 19.05 -27.22 18.27
C GLU A 67 19.90 -26.75 19.46
N SER A 68 21.22 -26.68 19.30
CA SER A 68 22.12 -26.18 20.34
C SER A 68 21.90 -24.68 20.62
N LEU A 69 21.58 -23.87 19.62
CA LEU A 69 21.21 -22.46 19.80
C LEU A 69 19.92 -22.32 20.61
N ILE A 70 18.89 -23.11 20.30
CA ILE A 70 17.64 -23.14 21.05
C ILE A 70 17.92 -23.51 22.52
N GLN A 71 18.70 -24.58 22.75
CA GLN A 71 19.03 -25.00 24.09
C GLN A 71 19.74 -23.88 24.85
N THR A 72 20.84 -23.33 24.30
CA THR A 72 21.68 -22.34 24.94
C THR A 72 21.01 -21.00 25.17
N TYR A 73 20.36 -20.46 24.14
CA TYR A 73 19.88 -19.07 24.17
C TYR A 73 18.41 -18.93 24.59
N LEU A 74 17.59 -19.99 24.48
CA LEU A 74 16.18 -19.94 24.85
C LEU A 74 15.88 -20.78 26.12
N LEU A 75 16.25 -22.06 26.13
CA LEU A 75 15.86 -22.98 27.20
C LEU A 75 16.71 -22.79 28.48
N ASP A 76 18.03 -22.74 28.33
CA ASP A 76 18.96 -22.57 29.44
C ASP A 76 19.16 -21.11 29.87
N ASN A 77 18.61 -20.16 29.09
CA ASN A 77 18.74 -18.74 29.40
C ASN A 77 17.86 -18.37 30.61
N THR A 78 18.51 -17.99 31.70
CA THR A 78 17.84 -17.50 32.93
C THR A 78 17.48 -16.02 32.89
N HIS A 79 18.04 -15.24 31.94
CA HIS A 79 17.73 -13.82 31.75
C HIS A 79 16.44 -13.65 30.94
N ARG A 80 15.30 -13.87 31.60
CA ARG A 80 13.96 -13.77 31.02
C ARG A 80 12.99 -13.11 31.98
N SER A 81 12.01 -12.40 31.41
CA SER A 81 10.88 -11.85 32.16
C SER A 81 9.58 -12.17 31.44
N VAL A 82 8.49 -12.27 32.22
CA VAL A 82 7.12 -12.39 31.67
C VAL A 82 6.37 -11.16 32.12
N VAL A 83 5.82 -10.42 31.13
CA VAL A 83 5.00 -9.24 31.37
C VAL A 83 3.60 -9.52 30.85
N THR A 84 2.59 -9.44 31.72
CA THR A 84 1.20 -9.60 31.34
C THR A 84 0.53 -8.23 31.28
N ALA A 85 0.09 -7.82 30.08
CA ALA A 85 -0.72 -6.62 29.91
C ALA A 85 -2.21 -6.99 30.02
N ALA A 86 -2.86 -6.53 31.08
CA ALA A 86 -4.29 -6.72 31.28
C ALA A 86 -5.06 -5.45 30.86
N PRO A 87 -6.12 -5.55 30.03
CA PRO A 87 -6.91 -4.39 29.68
C PRO A 87 -7.71 -3.88 30.88
N LYS A 88 -7.76 -2.56 31.06
CA LYS A 88 -8.59 -1.88 32.06
C LYS A 88 -9.45 -0.85 31.38
N THR A 89 -10.76 -1.09 31.35
CA THR A 89 -11.74 -0.13 30.82
C THR A 89 -11.65 1.20 31.57
N GLY A 90 -11.61 2.31 30.85
CA GLY A 90 -11.56 3.65 31.41
C GLY A 90 -10.17 4.12 31.89
N LEU A 91 -9.11 3.32 31.72
CA LEU A 91 -7.75 3.68 32.16
C LEU A 91 -7.26 4.98 31.50
N THR A 92 -7.49 5.17 30.21
CA THR A 92 -7.10 6.38 29.48
C THR A 92 -7.80 7.61 30.04
N ALA A 93 -9.12 7.55 30.25
CA ALA A 93 -9.88 8.66 30.84
C ALA A 93 -9.46 8.97 32.30
N GLU A 94 -9.01 7.96 33.05
CA GLU A 94 -8.42 8.13 34.37
C GLU A 94 -7.08 8.88 34.30
N GLN A 95 -6.22 8.49 33.37
CA GLN A 95 -4.92 9.12 33.12
C GLN A 95 -5.08 10.57 32.64
N ASP A 96 -5.97 10.84 31.69
CA ASP A 96 -6.25 12.18 31.15
C ASP A 96 -6.73 13.12 32.26
N ARG A 97 -7.63 12.63 33.13
CA ARG A 97 -8.09 13.41 34.29
C ARG A 97 -6.98 13.69 35.29
N ALA A 98 -6.14 12.70 35.55
CA ALA A 98 -4.99 12.86 36.45
C ALA A 98 -3.96 13.87 35.91
N GLU A 99 -3.68 13.82 34.60
CA GLU A 99 -2.79 14.78 33.94
C GLU A 99 -3.38 16.19 33.93
N ALA A 100 -4.65 16.34 33.60
CA ALA A 100 -5.35 17.63 33.64
C ALA A 100 -5.35 18.23 35.04
N GLU A 101 -5.57 17.41 36.08
CA GLU A 101 -5.50 17.86 37.48
C GLU A 101 -4.08 18.28 37.88
N LYS A 102 -3.06 17.55 37.44
CA LYS A 102 -1.65 17.88 37.66
C LYS A 102 -1.27 19.21 36.98
N CYS A 103 -1.66 19.39 35.73
CA CYS A 103 -1.45 20.65 34.99
C CYS A 103 -2.17 21.81 35.69
N ARG A 104 -3.42 21.61 36.13
CA ARG A 104 -4.17 22.63 36.86
C ARG A 104 -3.51 23.01 38.18
N LYS A 105 -3.13 22.02 39.00
CA LYS A 105 -2.40 22.26 40.26
C LYS A 105 -1.12 23.05 40.02
N TYR A 106 -0.34 22.69 38.99
CA TYR A 106 0.87 23.42 38.61
C TYR A 106 0.54 24.87 38.22
N PHE A 107 -0.44 25.07 37.36
CA PHE A 107 -0.89 26.42 36.95
C PHE A 107 -1.34 27.29 38.12
N ASP A 108 -2.02 26.69 39.10
CA ASP A 108 -2.49 27.40 40.32
C ASP A 108 -1.32 27.81 41.24
N THR A 109 -0.15 27.18 41.14
CA THR A 109 1.06 27.55 41.90
C THR A 109 1.82 28.71 41.29
N LEU A 110 1.55 29.05 40.02
CA LEU A 110 2.27 30.10 39.31
C LEU A 110 1.80 31.48 39.76
N SER A 111 2.74 32.37 39.99
CA SER A 111 2.46 33.81 40.20
C SER A 111 1.89 34.44 38.91
N GLN A 112 1.32 35.63 39.04
CA GLN A 112 0.80 36.36 37.90
C GLN A 112 1.91 36.67 36.87
N GLU A 113 3.11 37.03 37.32
CA GLU A 113 4.26 37.29 36.48
C GLU A 113 4.70 36.04 35.69
N GLU A 114 4.73 34.85 36.34
CA GLU A 114 5.05 33.58 35.67
C GLU A 114 4.02 33.21 34.60
N LYS A 115 2.71 33.46 34.88
CA LYS A 115 1.63 33.26 33.88
C LYS A 115 1.79 34.17 32.67
N GLU A 116 2.09 35.46 32.91
CA GLU A 116 2.36 36.42 31.84
C GLU A 116 3.61 36.06 31.03
N ASN A 117 4.64 35.53 31.71
CA ASN A 117 5.84 35.01 31.03
C ASN A 117 5.53 33.80 30.15
N LEU A 118 4.72 32.84 30.62
CA LEU A 118 4.29 31.69 29.80
C LEU A 118 3.52 32.13 28.55
N VAL A 119 2.62 33.09 28.68
CA VAL A 119 1.90 33.67 27.53
C VAL A 119 2.89 34.28 26.54
N ARG A 120 3.80 35.12 27.01
CA ARG A 120 4.81 35.76 26.16
C ARG A 120 5.72 34.74 25.45
N GLU A 121 6.23 33.76 26.18
CA GLU A 121 7.06 32.68 25.58
C GLU A 121 6.30 31.89 24.54
N THR A 122 5.00 31.63 24.77
CA THR A 122 4.14 30.93 23.80
C THR A 122 3.90 31.80 22.54
N GLU A 123 3.66 33.09 22.72
CA GLU A 123 3.51 34.06 21.61
C GLU A 123 4.82 34.20 20.82
N GLU A 124 5.98 34.24 21.50
CA GLU A 124 7.30 34.27 20.87
C GLU A 124 7.59 33.00 20.09
N LEU A 125 7.26 31.83 20.66
CA LEU A 125 7.37 30.54 19.97
C LEU A 125 6.49 30.47 18.73
N THR A 126 5.23 30.91 18.86
CA THR A 126 4.27 30.97 17.73
C THR A 126 4.80 31.88 16.63
N ARG A 127 5.27 33.08 17.00
CA ARG A 127 5.88 34.02 16.04
C ARG A 127 7.10 33.41 15.36
N TYR A 128 8.01 32.78 16.11
CA TYR A 128 9.19 32.11 15.55
C TYR A 128 8.81 30.99 14.56
N GLN A 129 7.75 30.25 14.83
CA GLN A 129 7.25 29.19 13.93
C GLN A 129 6.58 29.74 12.66
N GLU A 130 5.97 30.91 12.73
CA GLU A 130 5.24 31.53 11.61
C GLU A 130 6.11 32.51 10.79
N GLU A 131 7.15 33.06 11.39
CA GLU A 131 8.02 34.05 10.73
C GLU A 131 8.83 33.37 9.62
N PRO A 132 8.75 33.88 8.38
CA PRO A 132 9.54 33.34 7.28
C PRO A 132 11.04 33.49 7.54
N THR A 133 11.81 32.46 7.21
CA THR A 133 13.27 32.52 7.28
C THR A 133 13.79 33.71 6.43
N PRO A 134 14.70 34.55 6.95
CA PRO A 134 15.23 35.67 6.22
C PRO A 134 15.81 35.29 4.86
N LYS A 135 15.54 36.08 3.83
CA LYS A 135 15.98 35.81 2.45
C LYS A 135 17.48 35.59 2.36
N GLU A 136 18.25 36.37 3.09
CA GLU A 136 19.73 36.29 3.15
C GLU A 136 20.22 34.92 3.66
N ASP A 137 19.47 34.27 4.55
CA ASP A 137 19.81 32.95 5.06
C ASP A 137 19.35 31.85 4.08
N LEU A 138 18.21 32.02 3.42
CA LEU A 138 17.77 31.12 2.36
C LEU A 138 18.71 31.11 1.15
N GLU A 139 19.28 32.26 0.81
CA GLU A 139 20.24 32.42 -0.32
C GLU A 139 21.58 31.70 -0.07
N LYS A 140 21.96 31.46 1.19
CA LYS A 140 23.16 30.67 1.55
C LYS A 140 23.00 29.18 1.22
N ILE A 141 21.76 28.66 1.13
CA ILE A 141 21.51 27.27 0.79
C ILE A 141 21.61 27.10 -0.73
N PRO A 142 22.53 26.24 -1.25
CA PRO A 142 22.62 25.99 -2.67
C PRO A 142 21.34 25.34 -3.19
N LEU A 143 20.83 25.81 -4.31
CA LEU A 143 19.66 25.28 -4.99
C LEU A 143 20.04 24.89 -6.42
N LEU A 144 19.60 23.72 -6.87
CA LEU A 144 19.68 23.34 -8.28
C LEU A 144 18.83 24.29 -9.14
N SER A 145 19.25 24.50 -10.37
CA SER A 145 18.45 25.21 -11.36
C SER A 145 17.53 24.25 -12.12
N ARG A 146 16.53 24.78 -12.82
CA ARG A 146 15.66 23.95 -13.66
C ARG A 146 16.42 23.31 -14.83
N GLU A 147 17.51 23.91 -15.28
CA GLU A 147 18.39 23.43 -16.35
C GLU A 147 19.19 22.18 -15.93
N ASP A 148 19.46 22.00 -14.63
CA ASP A 148 20.15 20.82 -14.10
C ASP A 148 19.28 19.56 -14.14
N ILE A 149 17.98 19.71 -14.38
CA ILE A 149 17.02 18.59 -14.37
C ILE A 149 16.98 17.94 -15.75
N GLY A 150 17.09 16.59 -15.80
CA GLY A 150 16.91 15.83 -17.02
C GLY A 150 15.53 16.04 -17.64
N LYS A 151 15.46 16.43 -18.91
CA LYS A 151 14.20 16.75 -19.60
C LYS A 151 13.42 15.54 -20.08
N LYS A 152 14.09 14.39 -20.28
CA LYS A 152 13.46 13.17 -20.84
C LYS A 152 12.82 12.31 -19.75
N ALA A 153 11.59 11.89 -20.02
CA ALA A 153 10.90 10.89 -19.19
C ALA A 153 11.52 9.50 -19.37
N LEU A 154 11.47 8.68 -18.32
CA LEU A 154 11.92 7.29 -18.38
C LEU A 154 10.93 6.47 -19.26
N PRO A 155 11.43 5.71 -20.26
CA PRO A 155 10.59 4.88 -21.12
C PRO A 155 10.00 3.69 -20.36
N PHE A 156 9.04 3.01 -21.01
CA PHE A 156 8.53 1.70 -20.61
C PHE A 156 9.19 0.61 -21.46
N SER A 157 9.36 -0.58 -20.89
CA SER A 157 9.76 -1.77 -21.64
C SER A 157 8.58 -2.73 -21.70
N ASN A 158 7.87 -2.74 -22.83
CA ASN A 158 6.75 -3.63 -23.10
C ASN A 158 6.95 -4.29 -24.49
N ILE A 159 7.53 -5.50 -24.49
CA ILE A 159 7.71 -6.31 -25.69
C ILE A 159 6.58 -7.34 -25.68
N GLU A 160 5.62 -7.18 -26.59
CA GLU A 160 4.50 -8.12 -26.72
C GLU A 160 4.97 -9.40 -27.40
N LYS A 161 4.62 -10.53 -26.82
CA LYS A 161 4.83 -11.88 -27.31
C LYS A 161 3.51 -12.64 -27.27
N ASP A 162 3.42 -13.69 -28.06
CA ASP A 162 2.36 -14.70 -27.98
C ASP A 162 2.99 -16.06 -27.70
N ILE A 163 2.56 -16.72 -26.66
CA ILE A 163 2.99 -18.09 -26.32
C ILE A 163 1.74 -18.98 -26.28
N LYS A 164 1.55 -19.79 -27.31
CA LYS A 164 0.44 -20.74 -27.41
C LYS A 164 -0.95 -20.08 -27.26
N GLY A 165 -1.12 -18.88 -27.78
CA GLY A 165 -2.35 -18.12 -27.66
C GLY A 165 -2.49 -17.27 -26.40
N THR A 166 -1.54 -17.34 -25.48
CA THR A 166 -1.48 -16.49 -24.29
C THR A 166 -0.60 -15.27 -24.57
N LYS A 167 -1.15 -14.07 -24.30
CA LYS A 167 -0.39 -12.83 -24.40
C LYS A 167 0.64 -12.73 -23.27
N VAL A 168 1.89 -12.47 -23.64
CA VAL A 168 2.99 -12.26 -22.71
C VAL A 168 3.60 -10.88 -22.94
N LEU A 169 3.83 -10.13 -21.87
CA LEU A 169 4.58 -8.88 -21.90
C LEU A 169 5.96 -9.13 -21.29
N HIS A 170 7.00 -9.02 -22.10
CA HIS A 170 8.38 -9.06 -21.64
C HIS A 170 8.87 -7.64 -21.36
N HIS A 171 9.31 -7.42 -20.12
CA HIS A 171 9.94 -6.20 -19.64
C HIS A 171 11.45 -6.44 -19.56
N ASP A 172 12.19 -5.98 -20.60
CA ASP A 172 13.62 -6.20 -20.73
C ASP A 172 14.42 -5.32 -19.76
N TYR A 173 14.77 -5.88 -18.62
CA TYR A 173 15.62 -5.27 -17.60
C TYR A 173 16.58 -6.30 -17.02
N PHE A 174 17.79 -5.87 -16.67
CA PHE A 174 18.76 -6.73 -16.00
C PHE A 174 18.29 -7.08 -14.58
N THR A 175 18.11 -8.38 -14.29
CA THR A 175 17.55 -8.89 -13.03
C THR A 175 18.50 -9.79 -12.24
N ASN A 176 19.73 -9.95 -12.70
CA ASN A 176 20.76 -10.76 -12.03
C ASN A 176 20.33 -12.22 -11.77
N GLY A 177 19.73 -12.88 -12.77
CA GLY A 177 19.30 -14.29 -12.68
C GLY A 177 18.00 -14.52 -11.91
N ILE A 178 17.21 -13.46 -11.68
CA ILE A 178 15.89 -13.56 -11.06
C ILE A 178 14.82 -13.26 -12.10
N TYR A 179 13.81 -14.11 -12.19
CA TYR A 179 12.58 -13.84 -12.91
C TYR A 179 11.53 -13.23 -11.96
N TYR A 180 10.92 -12.12 -12.37
CA TYR A 180 9.72 -11.58 -11.75
C TYR A 180 8.55 -11.90 -12.68
N ILE A 181 7.72 -12.83 -12.25
CA ILE A 181 6.61 -13.38 -13.02
C ILE A 181 5.31 -12.91 -12.40
N ASP A 182 4.46 -12.30 -13.22
CA ASP A 182 3.09 -11.95 -12.86
C ASP A 182 2.13 -12.62 -13.86
N LEU A 183 1.20 -13.44 -13.39
CA LEU A 183 0.10 -13.97 -14.20
C LEU A 183 -1.18 -13.24 -13.83
N TYR A 184 -1.87 -12.66 -14.82
CA TYR A 184 -3.06 -11.85 -14.66
C TYR A 184 -4.26 -12.59 -15.22
N PHE A 185 -5.28 -12.81 -14.39
CA PHE A 185 -6.54 -13.44 -14.77
C PHE A 185 -7.67 -12.42 -14.67
N ASP A 186 -8.41 -12.20 -15.76
CA ASP A 186 -9.50 -11.20 -15.80
C ASP A 186 -10.67 -11.63 -14.90
N ILE A 187 -10.92 -10.84 -13.84
CA ILE A 187 -12.01 -11.05 -12.89
C ILE A 187 -13.12 -10.00 -13.01
N LYS A 188 -13.01 -9.06 -13.93
CA LYS A 188 -13.96 -7.94 -14.04
C LYS A 188 -15.42 -8.39 -14.16
N PRO A 189 -15.77 -9.44 -14.93
CA PRO A 189 -17.15 -9.93 -15.02
C PRO A 189 -17.72 -10.45 -13.69
N LEU A 190 -16.85 -10.93 -12.79
CA LEU A 190 -17.23 -11.59 -11.53
C LEU A 190 -17.39 -10.63 -10.36
N LEU A 191 -16.88 -9.40 -10.47
CA LEU A 191 -16.80 -8.44 -9.35
C LEU A 191 -18.16 -8.03 -8.79
N ALA A 192 -19.19 -7.96 -9.64
CA ALA A 192 -20.50 -7.47 -9.21
C ALA A 192 -21.15 -8.34 -8.12
N GLU A 193 -20.85 -9.63 -8.13
CA GLU A 193 -21.45 -10.61 -7.24
C GLU A 193 -20.46 -11.21 -6.24
N TYR A 194 -19.17 -11.35 -6.64
CA TYR A 194 -18.21 -12.17 -5.89
C TYR A 194 -16.98 -11.42 -5.38
N ALA A 195 -16.93 -10.09 -5.44
CA ALA A 195 -15.73 -9.34 -5.06
C ALA A 195 -15.11 -9.76 -3.70
N PRO A 196 -15.85 -9.89 -2.57
CA PRO A 196 -15.25 -10.30 -1.30
C PRO A 196 -14.81 -11.79 -1.30
N TYR A 197 -15.51 -12.66 -2.03
CA TYR A 197 -15.12 -14.07 -2.16
C TYR A 197 -13.83 -14.23 -2.98
N ILE A 198 -13.64 -13.39 -4.00
CA ILE A 198 -12.39 -13.33 -4.79
C ILE A 198 -11.22 -12.95 -3.88
N SER A 199 -11.41 -11.95 -3.01
CA SER A 199 -10.37 -11.58 -2.05
C SER A 199 -10.09 -12.68 -1.03
N LEU A 200 -11.13 -13.38 -0.53
CA LEU A 200 -10.94 -14.52 0.35
C LEU A 200 -10.17 -15.65 -0.34
N LEU A 201 -10.46 -15.92 -1.62
CA LEU A 201 -9.79 -16.95 -2.40
C LEU A 201 -8.28 -16.69 -2.50
N THR A 202 -7.84 -15.42 -2.65
CA THR A 202 -6.39 -15.09 -2.68
C THR A 202 -5.66 -15.49 -1.40
N SER A 203 -6.36 -15.57 -0.27
CA SER A 203 -5.78 -15.95 1.03
C SER A 203 -5.77 -17.46 1.26
N LEU A 204 -6.51 -18.22 0.46
CA LEU A 204 -6.61 -19.66 0.59
C LEU A 204 -5.61 -20.42 -0.30
N ILE A 205 -5.44 -19.95 -1.54
CA ILE A 205 -4.55 -20.62 -2.50
C ILE A 205 -3.12 -20.58 -1.96
N GLY A 206 -2.50 -21.76 -1.81
CA GLY A 206 -1.17 -21.89 -1.22
C GLY A 206 -1.13 -21.96 0.32
N CYS A 207 -2.29 -21.86 0.98
CA CYS A 207 -2.41 -21.89 2.44
C CYS A 207 -3.27 -23.03 2.98
N VAL A 208 -3.78 -23.88 2.11
CA VAL A 208 -4.54 -25.10 2.42
C VAL A 208 -3.76 -26.33 1.96
N ASP A 209 -4.17 -27.52 2.39
CA ASP A 209 -3.62 -28.78 1.89
C ASP A 209 -3.93 -28.94 0.39
N THR A 210 -3.12 -29.73 -0.29
CA THR A 210 -3.30 -30.18 -1.67
C THR A 210 -3.32 -31.69 -1.71
N ASP A 211 -3.57 -32.31 -2.89
CA ASP A 211 -3.51 -33.78 -3.03
C ASP A 211 -2.11 -34.34 -2.76
N ALA A 212 -1.04 -33.56 -3.03
CA ALA A 212 0.35 -34.02 -2.91
C ALA A 212 1.01 -33.60 -1.60
N HIS A 213 0.60 -32.48 -0.99
CA HIS A 213 1.26 -31.92 0.18
C HIS A 213 0.26 -31.41 1.22
N ASP A 214 0.54 -31.64 2.51
CA ASP A 214 -0.09 -30.84 3.56
C ASP A 214 0.42 -29.37 3.49
N LYS A 215 -0.32 -28.46 4.13
CA LYS A 215 -0.03 -27.01 4.10
C LYS A 215 1.39 -26.65 4.52
N LEU A 216 1.98 -27.39 5.46
CA LEU A 216 3.34 -27.12 5.94
C LEU A 216 4.37 -27.59 4.91
N ALA A 217 4.22 -28.79 4.36
CA ALA A 217 5.08 -29.31 3.32
C ALA A 217 4.99 -28.44 2.06
N PHE A 218 3.79 -28.01 1.66
CA PHE A 218 3.58 -27.13 0.53
C PHE A 218 4.26 -25.76 0.72
N SER A 219 4.08 -25.16 1.90
CA SER A 219 4.76 -23.90 2.25
C SER A 219 6.29 -24.03 2.22
N ASN A 220 6.83 -25.14 2.73
CA ASN A 220 8.26 -25.41 2.67
C ASN A 220 8.75 -25.56 1.22
N GLU A 221 8.02 -26.27 0.36
CA GLU A 221 8.33 -26.39 -1.08
C GLU A 221 8.36 -25.01 -1.76
N ILE A 222 7.36 -24.15 -1.49
CA ILE A 222 7.33 -22.78 -2.01
C ILE A 222 8.59 -22.02 -1.55
N LEU A 223 8.88 -22.00 -0.24
CA LEU A 223 10.02 -21.25 0.32
C LEU A 223 11.39 -21.77 -0.17
N GLN A 224 11.49 -23.07 -0.51
CA GLN A 224 12.71 -23.64 -1.08
C GLN A 224 12.93 -23.27 -2.54
N ASN A 225 11.86 -22.93 -3.28
CA ASN A 225 11.93 -22.75 -4.73
C ASN A 225 11.63 -21.33 -5.19
N ALA A 226 10.92 -20.52 -4.39
CA ALA A 226 10.54 -19.16 -4.73
C ALA A 226 10.98 -18.15 -3.64
N GLY A 227 11.30 -16.95 -4.06
CA GLY A 227 11.46 -15.79 -3.17
C GLY A 227 10.13 -15.07 -2.90
N ASP A 228 9.15 -15.31 -3.75
CA ASP A 228 7.76 -14.84 -3.59
C ASP A 228 6.82 -15.79 -4.34
N PHE A 229 5.64 -16.07 -3.79
CA PHE A 229 4.60 -16.91 -4.38
C PHE A 229 3.27 -16.46 -3.77
N THR A 230 2.64 -15.47 -4.38
CA THR A 230 1.49 -14.81 -3.77
C THR A 230 0.36 -14.59 -4.76
N PHE A 231 -0.86 -14.58 -4.23
CA PHE A 231 -2.05 -14.15 -4.97
C PHE A 231 -2.55 -12.82 -4.43
N ASP A 232 -3.01 -11.95 -5.32
CA ASP A 232 -3.50 -10.62 -5.00
C ASP A 232 -4.56 -10.19 -6.02
N THR A 233 -5.22 -9.06 -5.79
CA THR A 233 -6.13 -8.44 -6.74
C THR A 233 -5.57 -7.11 -7.25
N LEU A 234 -5.83 -6.78 -8.51
CA LEU A 234 -5.43 -5.52 -9.12
C LEU A 234 -6.60 -4.87 -9.83
N LEU A 235 -6.90 -3.65 -9.45
CA LEU A 235 -7.78 -2.75 -10.17
C LEU A 235 -6.93 -1.66 -10.85
N SER A 236 -7.02 -1.54 -12.17
CA SER A 236 -6.24 -0.58 -12.96
C SER A 236 -7.14 0.31 -13.79
N ARG A 237 -7.14 1.62 -13.51
CA ARG A 237 -7.89 2.61 -14.29
C ARG A 237 -7.17 2.94 -15.58
N LYS A 238 -7.96 3.25 -16.61
CA LYS A 238 -7.44 3.81 -17.85
C LYS A 238 -7.03 5.27 -17.64
N TYR A 239 -5.90 5.65 -18.21
CA TYR A 239 -5.36 7.00 -18.10
C TYR A 239 -6.37 8.06 -18.53
N LYS A 240 -6.63 9.04 -17.67
CA LYS A 240 -7.61 10.13 -17.87
C LYS A 240 -9.05 9.68 -18.19
N GLN A 241 -9.41 8.42 -17.88
CA GLN A 241 -10.75 7.88 -18.10
C GLN A 241 -11.25 7.20 -16.82
N PRO A 242 -11.83 7.94 -15.88
CA PRO A 242 -12.14 7.45 -14.53
C PRO A 242 -13.16 6.30 -14.48
N LYS A 243 -14.03 6.19 -15.51
CA LYS A 243 -15.05 5.14 -15.58
C LYS A 243 -14.58 3.83 -16.19
N GLU A 244 -13.43 3.85 -16.90
CA GLU A 244 -12.86 2.67 -17.53
C GLU A 244 -11.76 2.07 -16.65
N TYR A 245 -11.87 0.78 -16.36
CA TYR A 245 -10.89 0.03 -15.58
C TYR A 245 -10.80 -1.42 -16.03
N LYS A 246 -9.69 -2.05 -15.68
CA LYS A 246 -9.46 -3.50 -15.71
C LYS A 246 -9.37 -4.03 -14.28
N ALA A 247 -9.69 -5.31 -14.12
CA ALA A 247 -9.61 -5.98 -12.84
C ALA A 247 -9.02 -7.38 -13.04
N PHE A 248 -8.03 -7.72 -12.23
CA PHE A 248 -7.35 -9.00 -12.32
C PHE A 248 -7.16 -9.62 -10.94
N MET A 249 -7.25 -10.95 -10.88
CA MET A 249 -6.52 -11.71 -9.89
C MET A 249 -5.12 -11.93 -10.43
N ILE A 250 -4.11 -11.74 -9.58
CA ILE A 250 -2.70 -11.83 -9.99
C ILE A 250 -2.02 -12.93 -9.16
N PHE A 251 -1.37 -13.85 -9.83
CA PHE A 251 -0.31 -14.65 -9.24
C PHE A 251 1.02 -13.95 -9.45
N ARG A 252 1.80 -13.80 -8.39
CA ARG A 252 3.16 -13.22 -8.42
C ARG A 252 4.18 -14.20 -7.92
N ALA A 253 5.28 -14.33 -8.67
CA ALA A 253 6.42 -15.10 -8.24
C ALA A 253 7.74 -14.34 -8.48
N LYS A 254 8.66 -14.51 -7.53
CA LYS A 254 10.09 -14.20 -7.69
C LYS A 254 10.83 -15.51 -7.64
N VAL A 255 11.60 -15.80 -8.66
CA VAL A 255 12.24 -17.11 -8.79
C VAL A 255 13.59 -17.01 -9.46
N PHE A 256 14.55 -17.83 -9.05
CA PHE A 256 15.78 -18.01 -9.82
C PHE A 256 15.48 -18.79 -11.10
N GLU A 257 16.19 -18.44 -12.19
CA GLU A 257 15.95 -19.01 -13.52
C GLU A 257 15.86 -20.53 -13.50
N GLU A 258 16.77 -21.21 -12.79
CA GLU A 258 16.85 -22.67 -12.70
C GLU A 258 15.69 -23.33 -11.94
N LYS A 259 14.92 -22.57 -11.18
CA LYS A 259 13.79 -23.07 -10.36
C LYS A 259 12.41 -22.76 -10.96
N THR A 260 12.37 -22.10 -12.11
CA THR A 260 11.12 -21.62 -12.72
C THR A 260 10.14 -22.74 -13.04
N GLU A 261 10.62 -23.86 -13.57
CA GLU A 261 9.77 -25.02 -13.89
C GLU A 261 9.09 -25.57 -12.62
N LYS A 262 9.85 -25.72 -11.53
CA LYS A 262 9.30 -26.18 -10.24
C LYS A 262 8.25 -25.24 -9.67
N VAL A 263 8.44 -23.92 -9.80
CA VAL A 263 7.44 -22.94 -9.34
C VAL A 263 6.15 -23.04 -10.15
N PHE A 264 6.21 -23.27 -11.46
CA PHE A 264 5.02 -23.54 -12.27
C PHE A 264 4.34 -24.88 -11.93
N GLU A 265 5.09 -25.92 -11.53
CA GLU A 265 4.52 -27.17 -11.02
C GLU A 265 3.76 -26.95 -9.73
N LEU A 266 4.34 -26.19 -8.78
CA LEU A 266 3.67 -25.83 -7.52
C LEU A 266 2.44 -24.95 -7.76
N LEU A 267 2.49 -24.05 -8.75
CA LEU A 267 1.32 -23.27 -9.14
C LEU A 267 0.22 -24.16 -9.73
N ASP A 268 0.54 -25.08 -10.62
CA ASP A 268 -0.42 -26.02 -11.20
C ASP A 268 -1.09 -26.89 -10.12
N GLU A 269 -0.33 -27.37 -9.14
CA GLU A 269 -0.82 -28.08 -7.96
C GLU A 269 -1.77 -27.21 -7.14
N ALA A 270 -1.36 -25.97 -6.78
CA ALA A 270 -2.18 -25.05 -6.02
C ALA A 270 -3.52 -24.73 -6.69
N LEU A 271 -3.52 -24.57 -8.02
CA LEU A 271 -4.72 -24.23 -8.77
C LEU A 271 -5.68 -25.40 -8.97
N LYS A 272 -5.18 -26.64 -9.03
CA LYS A 272 -5.99 -27.82 -9.37
C LYS A 272 -6.40 -28.66 -8.18
N THR A 273 -5.58 -28.70 -7.13
CA THR A 273 -5.73 -29.70 -6.06
C THR A 273 -5.82 -29.10 -4.66
N SER A 274 -6.02 -27.78 -4.51
CA SER A 274 -6.26 -27.16 -3.21
C SER A 274 -7.56 -27.62 -2.57
N HIS A 275 -7.50 -28.09 -1.31
CA HIS A 275 -8.64 -28.59 -0.54
C HIS A 275 -9.43 -27.43 0.07
N LEU A 276 -10.23 -26.73 -0.75
CA LEU A 276 -11.05 -25.59 -0.31
C LEU A 276 -12.25 -26.02 0.58
N GLU A 277 -12.57 -27.30 0.65
CA GLU A 277 -13.59 -27.90 1.50
C GLU A 277 -13.17 -28.16 2.94
N ASP A 278 -11.90 -27.95 3.31
CA ASP A 278 -11.47 -28.05 4.70
C ASP A 278 -12.10 -26.92 5.53
N GLU A 279 -13.27 -27.22 6.11
CA GLU A 279 -14.04 -26.27 6.93
C GLU A 279 -13.25 -25.72 8.09
N LYS A 280 -12.43 -26.55 8.75
CA LYS A 280 -11.63 -26.13 9.89
C LYS A 280 -10.60 -25.10 9.45
N ARG A 281 -9.89 -25.38 8.37
CA ARG A 281 -8.86 -24.48 7.85
C ARG A 281 -9.48 -23.20 7.28
N LEU A 282 -10.59 -23.29 6.59
CA LEU A 282 -11.32 -22.12 6.11
C LEU A 282 -11.72 -21.20 7.26
N LYS A 283 -12.25 -21.75 8.36
CA LYS A 283 -12.62 -20.96 9.56
C LYS A 283 -11.42 -20.28 10.20
N GLU A 284 -10.29 -20.99 10.32
CA GLU A 284 -9.02 -20.41 10.81
C GLU A 284 -8.61 -19.21 9.96
N ILE A 285 -8.53 -19.36 8.63
CA ILE A 285 -8.10 -18.30 7.70
C ILE A 285 -9.08 -17.12 7.73
N VAL A 286 -10.38 -17.33 7.77
CA VAL A 286 -11.39 -16.27 7.88
C VAL A 286 -11.19 -15.46 9.17
N SER A 287 -10.98 -16.14 10.30
CA SER A 287 -10.75 -15.48 11.60
C SER A 287 -9.43 -14.71 11.64
N GLU A 288 -8.35 -15.31 11.10
CA GLU A 288 -7.03 -14.66 10.97
C GLU A 288 -7.13 -13.41 10.10
N ASN A 289 -7.76 -13.52 8.92
CA ASN A 289 -7.93 -12.40 7.98
C ASN A 289 -8.80 -11.28 8.57
N ALA A 290 -9.91 -11.62 9.25
CA ALA A 290 -10.75 -10.63 9.91
C ALA A 290 -9.97 -9.82 10.96
N SER A 291 -9.20 -10.51 11.80
CA SER A 291 -8.38 -9.88 12.83
C SER A 291 -7.25 -9.03 12.23
N ALA A 292 -6.52 -9.54 11.25
CA ALA A 292 -5.44 -8.83 10.57
C ALA A 292 -5.95 -7.60 9.81
N LEU A 293 -7.09 -7.74 9.12
CA LEU A 293 -7.71 -6.63 8.39
C LEU A 293 -8.20 -5.54 9.34
N TYR A 294 -8.84 -5.89 10.45
CA TYR A 294 -9.26 -4.93 11.47
C TYR A 294 -8.08 -4.10 11.99
N MET A 295 -6.99 -4.76 12.35
CA MET A 295 -5.78 -4.08 12.81
C MET A 295 -5.19 -3.17 11.72
N ARG A 296 -5.19 -3.60 10.47
CA ARG A 296 -4.73 -2.79 9.33
C ARG A 296 -5.62 -1.57 9.11
N LEU A 297 -6.94 -1.72 9.15
CA LEU A 297 -7.90 -0.62 8.97
C LEU A 297 -7.71 0.48 10.01
N ILE A 298 -7.47 0.11 11.27
CA ILE A 298 -7.22 1.08 12.35
C ILE A 298 -5.82 1.68 12.26
N SER A 299 -4.78 0.89 12.08
CA SER A 299 -3.40 1.38 12.06
C SER A 299 -3.13 2.31 10.86
N ALA A 300 -3.77 2.05 9.73
CA ALA A 300 -3.73 2.86 8.52
C ALA A 300 -5.03 3.65 8.30
N GLY A 301 -5.64 4.17 9.37
CA GLY A 301 -6.95 4.82 9.35
C GLY A 301 -7.10 5.92 8.32
N HIS A 302 -6.03 6.66 8.00
CA HIS A 302 -6.02 7.66 6.93
C HIS A 302 -6.27 7.03 5.54
N SER A 303 -5.61 5.91 5.23
CA SER A 303 -5.84 5.20 3.96
C SER A 303 -7.24 4.58 3.92
N THR A 304 -7.69 4.03 5.04
CA THR A 304 -9.05 3.48 5.20
C THR A 304 -10.11 4.55 4.92
N ALA A 305 -9.98 5.73 5.54
CA ALA A 305 -10.90 6.85 5.34
C ALA A 305 -10.92 7.35 3.88
N VAL A 306 -9.74 7.45 3.24
CA VAL A 306 -9.65 7.85 1.82
C VAL A 306 -10.30 6.83 0.91
N ASN A 307 -9.97 5.54 1.05
CA ASN A 307 -10.51 4.49 0.18
C ASN A 307 -12.04 4.40 0.34
N ARG A 308 -12.52 4.50 1.58
CA ARG A 308 -13.96 4.53 1.87
C ARG A 308 -14.64 5.74 1.23
N ALA A 309 -14.09 6.95 1.37
CA ALA A 309 -14.64 8.17 0.77
C ALA A 309 -14.62 8.13 -0.77
N LEU A 310 -13.59 7.55 -1.40
CA LEU A 310 -13.52 7.36 -2.85
C LEU A 310 -14.55 6.34 -3.35
N SER A 311 -14.89 5.32 -2.54
CA SER A 311 -15.87 4.30 -2.91
C SER A 311 -17.28 4.85 -3.12
N TYR A 312 -17.63 5.96 -2.49
CA TYR A 312 -18.96 6.56 -2.61
C TYR A 312 -19.31 7.02 -4.03
N GLY A 313 -18.33 7.31 -4.85
CA GLY A 313 -18.57 7.84 -6.19
C GLY A 313 -17.96 7.03 -7.33
N SER A 314 -17.32 5.93 -7.06
CA SER A 314 -16.60 5.16 -8.06
C SER A 314 -16.96 3.67 -8.00
N ARG A 315 -17.38 3.09 -9.13
CA ARG A 315 -17.64 1.65 -9.21
C ARG A 315 -16.37 0.85 -8.91
N MET A 316 -15.22 1.25 -9.42
CA MET A 316 -13.94 0.62 -9.11
C MET A 316 -13.61 0.74 -7.62
N GLY A 317 -13.84 1.93 -7.03
CA GLY A 317 -13.64 2.15 -5.59
C GLY A 317 -14.56 1.27 -4.73
N LYS A 318 -15.80 1.02 -5.16
CA LYS A 318 -16.68 0.06 -4.46
C LYS A 318 -16.13 -1.36 -4.46
N TYR A 319 -15.58 -1.81 -5.58
CA TYR A 319 -14.99 -3.15 -5.64
C TYR A 319 -13.70 -3.24 -4.84
N ASP A 320 -12.87 -2.20 -4.85
CA ASP A 320 -11.68 -2.15 -4.00
C ASP A 320 -12.07 -2.21 -2.52
N GLU A 321 -13.09 -1.46 -2.13
CA GLU A 321 -13.66 -1.47 -0.78
C GLU A 321 -14.24 -2.84 -0.39
N ALA A 322 -14.91 -3.53 -1.33
CA ALA A 322 -15.44 -4.88 -1.13
C ALA A 322 -14.37 -5.97 -1.08
N MET A 323 -13.17 -5.72 -1.59
CA MET A 323 -12.05 -6.66 -1.56
C MET A 323 -11.00 -6.35 -0.48
N ASN A 324 -10.87 -5.08 -0.06
CA ASN A 324 -9.74 -4.66 0.77
C ASN A 324 -10.11 -3.72 1.93
N GLY A 325 -11.34 -3.18 1.95
CA GLY A 325 -11.76 -2.13 2.88
C GLY A 325 -12.69 -2.60 4.01
N ILE A 326 -13.46 -1.65 4.54
CA ILE A 326 -14.42 -1.88 5.63
C ILE A 326 -15.51 -2.87 5.21
N SER A 327 -15.98 -2.81 3.96
CA SER A 327 -16.99 -3.75 3.44
C SER A 327 -16.44 -5.19 3.42
N TYR A 328 -15.17 -5.38 3.06
CA TYR A 328 -14.53 -6.70 3.15
C TYR A 328 -14.39 -7.19 4.60
N TYR A 329 -14.01 -6.30 5.50
CA TYR A 329 -13.96 -6.64 6.93
C TYR A 329 -15.34 -7.09 7.47
N ARG A 330 -16.40 -6.37 7.11
CA ARG A 330 -17.78 -6.74 7.49
C ARG A 330 -18.18 -8.09 6.93
N PHE A 331 -17.83 -8.38 5.67
CA PHE A 331 -18.04 -9.69 5.07
C PHE A 331 -17.33 -10.80 5.85
N LEU A 332 -16.03 -10.62 6.15
CA LEU A 332 -15.26 -11.59 6.92
C LEU A 332 -15.82 -11.79 8.33
N LYS A 333 -16.21 -10.70 8.97
CA LYS A 333 -16.81 -10.74 10.31
C LYS A 333 -18.14 -11.48 10.31
N GLN A 334 -19.02 -11.20 9.37
CA GLN A 334 -20.31 -11.89 9.22
C GLN A 334 -20.09 -13.39 8.96
N LEU A 335 -19.19 -13.74 8.05
CA LEU A 335 -18.84 -15.14 7.77
C LEU A 335 -18.24 -15.83 9.00
N ASN A 336 -17.37 -15.15 9.76
CA ASN A 336 -16.78 -15.73 10.97
C ASN A 336 -17.79 -15.94 12.08
N ASP A 337 -18.66 -14.94 12.34
CA ASP A 337 -19.64 -14.96 13.42
C ASP A 337 -20.77 -15.99 13.17
N HIS A 338 -21.10 -16.26 11.90
CA HIS A 338 -22.15 -17.17 11.46
C HIS A 338 -21.59 -18.28 10.54
N PHE A 339 -20.40 -18.79 10.85
CA PHE A 339 -19.66 -19.69 9.96
C PHE A 339 -20.46 -20.93 9.55
N ASP A 340 -21.12 -21.59 10.49
CA ASP A 340 -21.88 -22.82 10.21
C ASP A 340 -23.09 -22.59 9.29
N GLU A 341 -23.61 -21.36 9.24
CA GLU A 341 -24.72 -20.98 8.36
C GLU A 341 -24.23 -20.73 6.91
N TYR A 342 -23.04 -20.12 6.74
CA TYR A 342 -22.57 -19.67 5.43
C TYR A 342 -21.50 -20.55 4.79
N LYS A 343 -20.89 -21.48 5.54
CA LYS A 343 -19.72 -22.25 5.09
C LYS A 343 -19.95 -23.03 3.79
N GLU A 344 -21.10 -23.73 3.65
CA GLU A 344 -21.40 -24.56 2.47
C GLU A 344 -21.51 -23.69 1.19
N ASN A 345 -22.25 -22.58 1.28
CA ASN A 345 -22.38 -21.63 0.17
C ASN A 345 -21.03 -20.98 -0.16
N THR A 346 -20.25 -20.61 0.85
CA THR A 346 -18.91 -20.04 0.68
C THR A 346 -17.97 -21.02 -0.04
N ILE A 347 -17.90 -22.27 0.41
CA ILE A 347 -17.07 -23.31 -0.21
C ILE A 347 -17.49 -23.55 -1.67
N ALA A 348 -18.79 -23.63 -1.93
CA ALA A 348 -19.29 -23.81 -3.29
C ALA A 348 -18.89 -22.65 -4.21
N ILE A 349 -19.01 -21.40 -3.73
CA ILE A 349 -18.58 -20.21 -4.48
C ILE A 349 -17.06 -20.22 -4.72
N LEU A 350 -16.25 -20.54 -3.70
CA LEU A 350 -14.79 -20.59 -3.84
C LEU A 350 -14.35 -21.63 -4.88
N LYS A 351 -14.97 -22.82 -4.89
CA LYS A 351 -14.70 -23.87 -5.90
C LYS A 351 -15.13 -23.44 -7.30
N MET A 352 -16.29 -22.81 -7.43
CA MET A 352 -16.74 -22.20 -8.69
C MET A 352 -15.73 -21.15 -9.19
N LEU A 353 -15.30 -20.22 -8.31
CA LEU A 353 -14.36 -19.17 -8.67
C LEU A 353 -12.99 -19.72 -9.09
N MET A 354 -12.51 -20.81 -8.48
CA MET A 354 -11.27 -21.48 -8.93
C MET A 354 -11.38 -21.93 -10.40
N GLN A 355 -12.50 -22.49 -10.80
CA GLN A 355 -12.72 -22.94 -12.18
C GLN A 355 -12.94 -21.78 -13.14
N GLU A 356 -13.68 -20.75 -12.71
CA GLU A 356 -14.02 -19.60 -13.53
C GLU A 356 -12.82 -18.66 -13.79
N ILE A 357 -11.96 -18.46 -12.80
CA ILE A 357 -10.87 -17.47 -12.90
C ILE A 357 -9.67 -18.04 -13.64
N PHE A 358 -9.23 -19.25 -13.27
CA PHE A 358 -7.96 -19.78 -13.73
C PHE A 358 -8.06 -20.56 -15.04
N THR A 359 -8.40 -19.83 -16.10
CA THR A 359 -8.52 -20.35 -17.47
C THR A 359 -7.59 -19.59 -18.41
N LYS A 360 -7.21 -20.24 -19.51
CA LYS A 360 -6.26 -19.72 -20.47
C LYS A 360 -6.79 -18.47 -21.23
N ASP A 361 -8.07 -18.46 -21.54
CA ASP A 361 -8.73 -17.32 -22.22
C ASP A 361 -8.73 -16.04 -21.38
N LYS A 362 -8.71 -16.16 -20.04
CA LYS A 362 -8.62 -15.03 -19.08
C LYS A 362 -7.18 -14.66 -18.73
N MET A 363 -6.20 -15.52 -19.07
CA MET A 363 -4.82 -15.38 -18.66
C MET A 363 -4.00 -14.45 -19.56
N MET A 364 -3.18 -13.61 -18.95
CA MET A 364 -2.04 -12.98 -19.58
C MET A 364 -0.84 -12.99 -18.63
N ALA A 365 0.38 -12.98 -19.17
CA ALA A 365 1.59 -13.01 -18.37
C ALA A 365 2.41 -11.72 -18.52
N GLY A 366 3.06 -11.32 -17.44
CA GLY A 366 4.14 -10.35 -17.41
C GLY A 366 5.42 -11.02 -16.91
N ILE A 367 6.52 -10.80 -17.60
CA ILE A 367 7.84 -11.27 -17.19
C ILE A 367 8.85 -10.14 -17.22
N THR A 368 9.51 -9.90 -16.09
CA THR A 368 10.65 -8.99 -16.02
C THR A 368 11.93 -9.81 -15.88
N CYS A 369 12.74 -9.78 -16.92
CA CYS A 369 14.05 -10.41 -16.98
C CYS A 369 14.89 -9.78 -18.11
N ALA A 370 16.20 -10.04 -18.13
CA ALA A 370 17.07 -9.67 -19.24
C ALA A 370 16.69 -10.44 -20.52
N LYS A 371 16.95 -9.82 -21.68
CA LYS A 371 16.57 -10.35 -22.98
C LYS A 371 17.15 -11.74 -23.26
N ASP A 372 18.39 -11.98 -22.86
CA ASP A 372 19.11 -13.25 -23.02
C ASP A 372 18.59 -14.36 -22.11
N ALA A 373 17.91 -14.01 -21.02
CA ALA A 373 17.30 -14.94 -20.09
C ALA A 373 15.84 -15.34 -20.46
N TYR A 374 15.22 -14.65 -21.43
CA TYR A 374 13.82 -14.85 -21.78
C TYR A 374 13.47 -16.25 -22.26
N ASP A 375 14.34 -16.90 -23.02
CA ASP A 375 14.10 -18.24 -23.59
C ASP A 375 13.92 -19.32 -22.51
N GLY A 376 14.56 -19.16 -21.35
CA GLY A 376 14.39 -20.05 -20.19
C GLY A 376 12.98 -19.95 -19.62
N PHE A 377 12.47 -18.72 -19.45
CA PHE A 377 11.09 -18.49 -19.03
C PHE A 377 10.10 -19.06 -20.03
N GLU A 378 10.28 -18.77 -21.34
CA GLU A 378 9.37 -19.23 -22.39
C GLU A 378 9.20 -20.74 -22.38
N LYS A 379 10.29 -21.50 -22.28
CA LYS A 379 10.26 -22.97 -22.21
C LYS A 379 9.46 -23.50 -21.02
N ALA A 380 9.66 -22.91 -19.85
CA ALA A 380 8.93 -23.30 -18.64
C ALA A 380 7.45 -22.90 -18.72
N PHE A 381 7.17 -21.69 -19.23
CA PHE A 381 5.81 -21.18 -19.35
C PHE A 381 4.95 -21.93 -20.37
N VAL A 382 5.52 -22.37 -21.49
CA VAL A 382 4.82 -23.23 -22.48
C VAL A 382 4.24 -24.46 -21.81
N LYS A 383 5.04 -25.18 -21.00
CA LYS A 383 4.62 -26.39 -20.31
C LYS A 383 3.47 -26.12 -19.33
N PHE A 384 3.49 -24.98 -18.66
CA PHE A 384 2.41 -24.56 -17.76
C PHE A 384 1.15 -24.17 -18.54
N ALA A 385 1.28 -23.32 -19.56
CA ALA A 385 0.16 -22.80 -20.34
C ALA A 385 -0.59 -23.93 -21.10
N GLU A 386 0.09 -25.01 -21.51
CA GLU A 386 -0.54 -26.17 -22.15
C GLU A 386 -1.39 -26.99 -21.19
N LYS A 387 -1.15 -26.90 -19.88
CA LYS A 387 -1.93 -27.60 -18.86
C LYS A 387 -3.16 -26.81 -18.37
N MET A 388 -3.21 -25.49 -18.67
CA MET A 388 -4.33 -24.64 -18.27
C MET A 388 -5.58 -24.97 -19.06
N PRO A 389 -6.77 -25.06 -18.40
CA PRO A 389 -8.04 -25.25 -19.09
C PRO A 389 -8.32 -24.05 -20.02
N GLU A 390 -8.88 -24.32 -21.21
CA GLU A 390 -9.16 -23.25 -22.18
C GLU A 390 -10.32 -22.35 -21.72
N LYS A 391 -11.36 -22.96 -21.14
CA LYS A 391 -12.56 -22.31 -20.61
C LYS A 391 -13.07 -23.08 -19.39
N PRO A 392 -13.95 -22.50 -18.56
CA PRO A 392 -14.67 -23.25 -17.56
C PRO A 392 -15.46 -24.42 -18.20
N GLU A 393 -15.58 -25.52 -17.47
CA GLU A 393 -16.37 -26.67 -17.95
C GLU A 393 -17.87 -26.34 -17.98
N GLU A 394 -18.35 -25.55 -16.99
CA GLU A 394 -19.71 -25.05 -16.88
C GLU A 394 -19.69 -23.58 -16.44
N ASP A 395 -20.63 -22.77 -16.91
CA ASP A 395 -20.82 -21.40 -16.42
C ASP A 395 -21.39 -21.45 -14.99
N GLY A 396 -20.54 -21.20 -14.01
CA GLY A 396 -20.93 -21.22 -12.60
C GLY A 396 -21.76 -20.00 -12.23
N ASN A 397 -22.95 -20.23 -11.65
CA ASN A 397 -23.79 -19.17 -11.09
C ASN A 397 -24.36 -19.62 -9.74
N ILE A 398 -23.63 -19.39 -8.67
CA ILE A 398 -24.05 -19.67 -7.29
C ILE A 398 -24.32 -18.36 -6.59
N GLN A 399 -25.58 -18.10 -6.20
CA GLN A 399 -25.95 -16.86 -5.55
C GLN A 399 -25.30 -16.73 -4.16
N PRO A 400 -24.57 -15.62 -3.90
CA PRO A 400 -24.00 -15.36 -2.59
C PRO A 400 -25.08 -15.14 -1.53
N GLN A 401 -24.91 -15.75 -0.37
CA GLN A 401 -25.77 -15.52 0.80
C GLN A 401 -25.36 -14.26 1.57
N ILE A 402 -24.10 -13.85 1.49
CA ILE A 402 -23.61 -12.62 2.10
C ILE A 402 -23.46 -11.54 1.01
N SER A 403 -24.24 -10.48 1.13
CA SER A 403 -24.19 -9.30 0.24
C SER A 403 -23.17 -8.28 0.74
N PHE A 404 -22.56 -7.54 -0.17
CA PHE A 404 -21.64 -6.42 0.12
C PHE A 404 -22.12 -5.08 -0.44
N ASP A 405 -23.40 -4.97 -0.85
CA ASP A 405 -23.95 -3.69 -1.33
C ASP A 405 -24.10 -2.72 -0.15
N ASP A 406 -23.19 -1.77 -0.09
CA ASP A 406 -23.09 -0.75 0.94
C ASP A 406 -23.37 0.60 0.32
N ARG A 407 -24.57 1.14 0.58
CA ARG A 407 -25.09 2.38 -0.04
C ARG A 407 -24.87 3.63 0.81
N HIS A 408 -24.15 3.51 1.92
CA HIS A 408 -23.91 4.66 2.79
C HIS A 408 -22.95 5.66 2.14
N GLN A 409 -23.16 6.91 2.43
CA GLN A 409 -22.29 8.02 2.05
C GLN A 409 -22.10 8.93 3.25
N ASN A 410 -20.93 9.57 3.31
CA ASN A 410 -20.60 10.49 4.40
C ASN A 410 -20.68 9.80 5.75
N GLU A 411 -19.72 8.91 6.01
CA GLU A 411 -19.72 8.05 7.18
C GLU A 411 -18.74 8.52 8.24
N GLY A 412 -19.18 8.42 9.50
CA GLY A 412 -18.35 8.54 10.69
C GLY A 412 -18.18 7.19 11.38
N PHE A 413 -16.97 6.63 11.38
CA PHE A 413 -16.65 5.37 12.06
C PHE A 413 -16.05 5.65 13.43
N LYS A 414 -16.74 5.20 14.47
CA LYS A 414 -16.28 5.28 15.86
C LYS A 414 -15.18 4.24 16.11
N THR A 415 -14.12 4.68 16.74
CA THR A 415 -13.02 3.83 17.19
C THR A 415 -12.70 4.13 18.65
N ALA A 416 -11.98 3.21 19.31
CA ALA A 416 -11.46 3.42 20.67
C ALA A 416 -10.23 4.37 20.71
N GLY A 417 -9.77 4.85 19.55
CA GLY A 417 -8.64 5.77 19.45
C GLY A 417 -8.96 7.17 19.95
N GLN A 418 -7.92 7.92 20.32
CA GLN A 418 -8.06 9.34 20.75
C GLN A 418 -7.89 10.33 19.60
N VAL A 419 -7.56 9.84 18.40
CA VAL A 419 -7.25 10.65 17.22
C VAL A 419 -8.22 10.38 16.09
N GLN A 420 -8.31 11.33 15.17
CA GLN A 420 -9.16 11.26 13.99
C GLN A 420 -8.32 11.07 12.73
N TYR A 421 -8.97 10.51 11.70
CA TYR A 421 -8.54 10.48 10.32
C TYR A 421 -9.67 11.07 9.48
N VAL A 422 -9.52 12.34 9.10
CA VAL A 422 -10.57 13.10 8.40
C VAL A 422 -10.26 13.10 6.91
N ALA A 423 -11.08 12.43 6.10
CA ALA A 423 -10.90 12.35 4.66
C ALA A 423 -12.03 13.03 3.88
N ARG A 424 -11.65 13.81 2.87
CA ARG A 424 -12.53 14.36 1.83
C ARG A 424 -12.11 13.82 0.47
N SER A 425 -13.07 13.53 -0.40
CA SER A 425 -12.77 13.05 -1.75
C SER A 425 -13.77 13.55 -2.79
N GLY A 426 -13.36 13.48 -4.06
CA GLY A 426 -14.20 13.74 -5.22
C GLY A 426 -13.44 13.43 -6.50
N ASN A 427 -14.15 13.45 -7.65
CA ASN A 427 -13.51 13.25 -8.93
C ASN A 427 -13.59 14.51 -9.80
N PHE A 428 -12.48 15.23 -9.95
CA PHE A 428 -12.42 16.49 -10.69
C PHE A 428 -12.51 16.28 -12.21
N VAL A 429 -12.06 15.14 -12.75
CA VAL A 429 -12.15 14.84 -14.18
C VAL A 429 -13.60 14.60 -14.58
N GLU A 430 -14.39 13.89 -13.78
CA GLU A 430 -15.82 13.69 -14.01
C GLU A 430 -16.62 15.00 -13.95
N ARG A 431 -16.10 16.00 -13.25
CA ARG A 431 -16.65 17.35 -13.17
C ARG A 431 -16.13 18.31 -14.27
N GLY A 432 -15.40 17.77 -15.25
CA GLY A 432 -14.97 18.52 -16.43
C GLY A 432 -13.64 19.27 -16.25
N VAL A 433 -12.93 19.09 -15.14
CA VAL A 433 -11.60 19.68 -14.94
C VAL A 433 -10.54 18.69 -15.44
N PRO A 434 -9.81 18.99 -16.52
CA PRO A 434 -8.83 18.06 -17.06
C PRO A 434 -7.61 17.94 -16.15
N TYR A 435 -7.00 16.74 -16.13
CA TYR A 435 -5.73 16.54 -15.44
C TYR A 435 -4.60 17.29 -16.11
N HIS A 436 -3.75 17.94 -15.30
CA HIS A 436 -2.54 18.65 -15.72
C HIS A 436 -1.36 18.27 -14.80
N GLY A 437 -0.14 18.15 -15.36
CA GLY A 437 1.05 17.76 -14.60
C GLY A 437 1.39 18.70 -13.45
N SER A 438 1.03 19.98 -13.54
CA SER A 438 1.22 20.95 -12.43
C SER A 438 0.53 20.53 -11.12
N TYR A 439 -0.49 19.67 -11.18
CA TYR A 439 -1.16 19.18 -9.96
C TYR A 439 -0.24 18.35 -9.05
N ARG A 440 0.83 17.77 -9.62
CA ARG A 440 1.88 17.15 -8.79
C ARG A 440 2.68 18.19 -8.00
N VAL A 441 2.94 19.36 -8.60
CA VAL A 441 3.60 20.49 -7.93
C VAL A 441 2.67 21.05 -6.83
N VAL A 442 1.39 21.27 -7.16
CA VAL A 442 0.36 21.70 -6.18
C VAL A 442 0.29 20.73 -5.00
N ARG A 443 0.31 19.41 -5.25
CA ARG A 443 0.35 18.41 -4.18
C ARG A 443 1.55 18.61 -3.25
N ALA A 444 2.75 18.78 -3.80
CA ALA A 444 3.96 18.99 -3.02
C ALA A 444 3.87 20.27 -2.19
N MET A 445 3.44 21.38 -2.81
CA MET A 445 3.28 22.67 -2.15
C MET A 445 2.25 22.61 -1.00
N LEU A 446 1.10 22.02 -1.23
CA LEU A 446 0.07 21.89 -0.19
C LEU A 446 0.53 21.01 0.96
N SER A 447 1.18 19.87 0.66
CA SER A 447 1.62 18.90 1.67
C SER A 447 2.73 19.41 2.57
N TYR A 448 3.59 20.33 2.09
CA TYR A 448 4.70 20.90 2.86
C TYR A 448 4.54 22.39 3.19
N GLY A 449 3.46 23.01 2.74
CA GLY A 449 3.14 24.42 2.97
C GLY A 449 1.81 24.56 3.72
N PHE A 450 0.75 24.96 3.03
CA PHE A 450 -0.52 25.35 3.64
C PHE A 450 -1.11 24.27 4.56
N LEU A 451 -1.29 23.05 4.07
CA LEU A 451 -1.87 21.97 4.86
C LEU A 451 -0.98 21.59 6.05
N TRP A 452 0.33 21.57 5.85
CA TRP A 452 1.28 21.29 6.93
C TRP A 452 1.16 22.32 8.06
N ASN A 453 1.14 23.60 7.73
CA ASN A 453 1.07 24.67 8.71
C ASN A 453 -0.30 24.66 9.45
N GLU A 454 -1.41 24.59 8.70
CA GLU A 454 -2.73 24.72 9.30
C GLU A 454 -3.18 23.47 10.07
N VAL A 455 -2.93 22.27 9.50
CA VAL A 455 -3.46 21.02 10.08
C VAL A 455 -2.44 20.38 11.04
N ARG A 456 -1.14 20.41 10.71
CA ARG A 456 -0.13 19.80 11.57
C ARG A 456 0.41 20.79 12.61
N VAL A 457 1.02 21.90 12.19
CA VAL A 457 1.72 22.82 13.11
C VAL A 457 0.73 23.49 14.05
N LYS A 458 -0.30 24.13 13.50
CA LYS A 458 -1.34 24.82 14.29
C LYS A 458 -2.43 23.88 14.80
N GLY A 459 -2.77 22.87 13.99
CA GLY A 459 -3.84 21.91 14.30
C GLY A 459 -3.44 20.81 15.26
N GLY A 460 -2.15 20.44 15.30
CA GLY A 460 -1.62 19.38 16.16
C GLY A 460 -1.73 17.97 15.57
N ALA A 461 -2.16 17.81 14.32
CA ALA A 461 -2.16 16.53 13.64
C ALA A 461 -0.73 16.00 13.44
N TYR A 462 -0.56 14.69 13.44
CA TYR A 462 0.75 14.10 13.16
C TYR A 462 1.13 14.23 11.68
N GLY A 463 0.16 14.29 10.78
CA GLY A 463 0.38 14.52 9.36
C GLY A 463 -0.89 14.91 8.62
N VAL A 464 -0.69 15.40 7.40
CA VAL A 464 -1.77 15.69 6.46
C VAL A 464 -1.29 15.41 5.05
N MET A 465 -2.16 14.86 4.22
CA MET A 465 -1.84 14.44 2.86
C MET A 465 -2.96 14.86 1.90
N CYS A 466 -2.58 15.07 0.65
CA CYS A 466 -3.52 15.22 -0.46
C CYS A 466 -3.01 14.47 -1.69
N GLY A 467 -3.90 14.17 -2.63
CA GLY A 467 -3.57 13.51 -3.88
C GLY A 467 -4.46 13.92 -5.02
N PHE A 468 -3.89 14.12 -6.21
CA PHE A 468 -4.57 14.55 -7.42
C PHE A 468 -4.11 13.72 -8.62
N PRO A 469 -4.44 12.42 -8.66
CA PRO A 469 -4.01 11.52 -9.73
C PRO A 469 -4.69 11.82 -11.07
N SER A 470 -4.09 11.32 -12.16
CA SER A 470 -4.61 11.49 -13.51
C SER A 470 -5.99 10.83 -13.76
N SER A 471 -6.42 9.96 -12.85
CA SER A 471 -7.79 9.39 -12.85
C SER A 471 -8.85 10.40 -12.40
N GLY A 472 -8.44 11.51 -11.81
CA GLY A 472 -9.36 12.52 -11.26
C GLY A 472 -9.78 12.28 -9.80
N ASP A 473 -9.44 11.15 -9.18
CA ASP A 473 -9.81 10.81 -7.79
C ASP A 473 -9.02 11.64 -6.78
N GLY A 474 -9.39 12.90 -6.63
CA GLY A 474 -8.75 13.81 -5.69
C GLY A 474 -9.18 13.54 -4.24
N TYR A 475 -8.25 13.76 -3.32
CA TYR A 475 -8.53 13.62 -1.90
C TYR A 475 -7.65 14.52 -1.01
N PHE A 476 -8.15 14.77 0.22
CA PHE A 476 -7.44 15.32 1.36
C PHE A 476 -7.64 14.39 2.54
N VAL A 477 -6.63 14.22 3.39
CA VAL A 477 -6.75 13.40 4.61
C VAL A 477 -5.78 13.84 5.69
N SER A 478 -6.23 13.86 6.94
CA SER A 478 -5.39 14.03 8.12
C SER A 478 -4.97 12.68 8.73
N TYR A 479 -3.85 12.67 9.43
CA TYR A 479 -3.29 11.50 10.08
C TYR A 479 -3.03 11.76 11.55
N ARG A 480 -3.69 10.97 12.41
CA ARG A 480 -3.64 11.11 13.87
C ARG A 480 -3.92 12.56 14.29
N ASP A 481 -5.10 13.02 13.94
CA ASP A 481 -5.55 14.41 14.10
C ASP A 481 -6.33 14.53 15.41
N PRO A 482 -6.00 15.48 16.32
CA PRO A 482 -6.82 15.74 17.50
C PRO A 482 -8.12 16.48 17.17
N LYS A 483 -8.21 17.08 15.96
CA LYS A 483 -9.34 17.91 15.51
C LYS A 483 -10.11 17.20 14.39
N LEU A 484 -11.41 17.52 14.26
CA LEU A 484 -12.26 17.00 13.19
C LEU A 484 -12.88 18.15 12.38
N ALA A 485 -13.70 18.97 12.99
CA ALA A 485 -14.42 20.05 12.32
C ALA A 485 -13.47 21.08 11.72
N GLU A 486 -12.48 21.53 12.48
CA GLU A 486 -11.52 22.55 12.06
C GLU A 486 -10.66 22.08 10.89
N THR A 487 -10.27 20.81 10.89
CA THR A 487 -9.52 20.21 9.78
C THR A 487 -10.39 20.13 8.53
N ASN A 488 -11.66 19.71 8.66
CA ASN A 488 -12.62 19.72 7.55
C ASN A 488 -12.82 21.12 6.97
N GLU A 489 -12.91 22.16 7.82
CA GLU A 489 -13.00 23.56 7.37
C GLU A 489 -11.71 24.04 6.71
N THR A 490 -10.54 23.58 7.17
CA THR A 490 -9.26 23.91 6.54
C THR A 490 -9.19 23.40 5.11
N TYR A 491 -9.70 22.20 4.81
CA TYR A 491 -9.74 21.69 3.43
C TYR A 491 -10.56 22.59 2.51
N LYS A 492 -11.65 23.20 2.99
CA LYS A 492 -12.48 24.13 2.20
C LYS A 492 -11.74 25.42 1.84
N LYS A 493 -10.74 25.84 2.64
CA LYS A 493 -9.95 27.05 2.38
C LYS A 493 -8.81 26.84 1.37
N VAL A 494 -8.52 25.59 0.98
CA VAL A 494 -7.42 25.29 0.05
C VAL A 494 -7.59 26.00 -1.30
N ALA A 495 -8.81 26.02 -1.85
CA ALA A 495 -9.06 26.68 -3.14
C ALA A 495 -8.82 28.21 -3.07
N GLU A 496 -9.23 28.86 -1.97
CA GLU A 496 -8.98 30.28 -1.74
C GLU A 496 -7.47 30.57 -1.63
N TYR A 497 -6.77 29.75 -0.84
CA TYR A 497 -5.30 29.84 -0.73
C TYR A 497 -4.62 29.74 -2.10
N LEU A 498 -5.02 28.77 -2.93
CA LEU A 498 -4.43 28.62 -4.26
C LEU A 498 -4.72 29.83 -5.17
N ARG A 499 -5.94 30.41 -5.12
CA ARG A 499 -6.27 31.60 -5.93
C ARG A 499 -5.44 32.82 -5.57
N SER A 500 -5.11 32.96 -4.29
CA SER A 500 -4.28 34.06 -3.78
C SER A 500 -2.78 33.74 -3.78
N TYR A 501 -2.37 32.59 -4.31
CA TYR A 501 -0.98 32.15 -4.22
C TYR A 501 -0.04 33.08 -4.96
N GLU A 502 1.03 33.47 -4.28
CA GLU A 502 2.15 34.25 -4.79
C GLU A 502 3.46 33.58 -4.37
N ALA A 503 4.41 33.53 -5.26
CA ALA A 503 5.74 32.99 -4.97
C ALA A 503 6.80 33.62 -5.88
N GLU A 504 8.01 33.76 -5.34
CA GLU A 504 9.19 34.10 -6.13
C GLU A 504 9.68 32.88 -6.93
N GLU A 505 10.48 33.12 -7.96
CA GLU A 505 11.03 32.07 -8.83
C GLU A 505 11.82 31.00 -8.05
N ARG A 506 12.51 31.38 -6.98
CA ARG A 506 13.24 30.45 -6.11
C ARG A 506 12.29 29.41 -5.47
N GLU A 507 11.15 29.84 -4.95
CA GLU A 507 10.17 28.96 -4.30
C GLU A 507 9.47 28.04 -5.31
N MET A 508 9.15 28.57 -6.50
CA MET A 508 8.63 27.76 -7.59
C MET A 508 9.63 26.71 -8.05
N THR A 509 10.90 27.10 -8.23
CA THR A 509 11.98 26.17 -8.62
C THR A 509 12.17 25.06 -7.59
N LYS A 510 12.19 25.39 -6.30
CA LYS A 510 12.26 24.41 -5.21
C LYS A 510 11.11 23.38 -5.28
N SER A 511 9.88 23.85 -5.48
CA SER A 511 8.69 22.99 -5.55
C SER A 511 8.72 22.08 -6.78
N ILE A 512 9.17 22.58 -7.92
CA ILE A 512 9.32 21.80 -9.16
C ILE A 512 10.41 20.75 -9.00
N ILE A 513 11.59 21.13 -8.48
CA ILE A 513 12.71 20.19 -8.24
C ILE A 513 12.27 19.07 -7.28
N GLY A 514 11.61 19.41 -6.16
CA GLY A 514 11.09 18.44 -5.20
C GLY A 514 10.09 17.48 -5.84
N THR A 515 9.24 17.98 -6.74
CA THR A 515 8.27 17.16 -7.49
C THR A 515 8.97 16.21 -8.47
N ILE A 516 9.93 16.69 -9.24
CA ILE A 516 10.69 15.86 -10.19
C ILE A 516 11.54 14.82 -9.46
N SER A 517 12.15 15.17 -8.33
CA SER A 517 12.90 14.22 -7.51
C SER A 517 12.03 13.02 -7.10
N ALA A 518 10.77 13.25 -6.75
CA ALA A 518 9.82 12.17 -6.45
C ALA A 518 9.43 11.35 -7.69
N VAL A 519 9.34 11.98 -8.87
CA VAL A 519 9.06 11.30 -10.15
C VAL A 519 10.25 10.45 -10.60
N ASP A 520 11.47 10.93 -10.39
CA ASP A 520 12.71 10.29 -10.82
C ASP A 520 13.32 9.36 -9.76
N THR A 521 12.56 9.01 -8.73
CA THR A 521 13.00 8.04 -7.71
C THR A 521 13.54 6.76 -8.38
N PRO A 522 14.73 6.28 -8.00
CA PRO A 522 15.29 5.05 -8.56
C PRO A 522 14.35 3.86 -8.41
N LEU A 523 14.19 3.09 -9.48
CA LEU A 523 13.33 1.92 -9.53
C LEU A 523 14.16 0.64 -9.61
N THR A 524 13.79 -0.37 -8.82
CA THR A 524 14.33 -1.72 -8.96
C THR A 524 13.85 -2.37 -10.27
N PRO A 525 14.51 -3.43 -10.76
CA PRO A 525 14.03 -4.15 -11.95
C PRO A 525 12.57 -4.58 -11.85
N LYS A 526 12.15 -5.11 -10.68
CA LYS A 526 10.75 -5.46 -10.38
C LYS A 526 9.81 -4.27 -10.57
N THR A 527 10.12 -3.14 -9.95
CA THR A 527 9.27 -1.94 -10.02
C THR A 527 9.24 -1.33 -11.41
N LYS A 528 10.33 -1.44 -12.20
CA LYS A 528 10.33 -1.05 -13.62
C LYS A 528 9.39 -1.91 -14.45
N GLY A 529 9.38 -3.24 -14.25
CA GLY A 529 8.44 -4.15 -14.88
C GLY A 529 7.00 -3.84 -14.50
N SER A 530 6.70 -3.69 -13.20
CA SER A 530 5.35 -3.34 -12.71
C SER A 530 4.87 -1.98 -13.26
N ARG A 531 5.76 -0.97 -13.36
CA ARG A 531 5.45 0.32 -13.99
C ARG A 531 5.12 0.16 -15.47
N SER A 532 5.87 -0.65 -16.19
CA SER A 532 5.65 -0.95 -17.61
C SER A 532 4.31 -1.64 -17.83
N MET A 533 3.99 -2.64 -17.00
CA MET A 533 2.70 -3.33 -17.02
C MET A 533 1.54 -2.38 -16.66
N GLY A 534 1.69 -1.54 -15.64
CA GLY A 534 0.70 -0.53 -15.26
C GLY A 534 0.41 0.45 -16.41
N ALA A 535 1.45 0.89 -17.14
CA ALA A 535 1.29 1.72 -18.33
C ALA A 535 0.51 0.99 -19.44
N TYR A 536 0.79 -0.31 -19.64
CA TYR A 536 0.05 -1.13 -20.60
C TYR A 536 -1.46 -1.22 -20.26
N PHE A 537 -1.79 -1.51 -19.01
CA PHE A 537 -3.17 -1.62 -18.57
C PHE A 537 -3.91 -0.29 -18.61
N SER A 538 -3.27 0.78 -18.18
CA SER A 538 -3.85 2.13 -18.20
C SER A 538 -3.90 2.76 -19.61
N LYS A 539 -3.28 2.12 -20.61
CA LYS A 539 -3.10 2.67 -21.96
C LYS A 539 -2.30 3.98 -21.99
N MET A 540 -1.45 4.20 -20.99
CA MET A 540 -0.53 5.32 -20.92
C MET A 540 0.62 5.11 -21.88
N LYS A 541 0.95 6.14 -22.69
CA LYS A 541 2.06 6.13 -23.65
C LYS A 541 3.27 6.87 -23.11
N VAL A 542 4.43 6.65 -23.70
CA VAL A 542 5.67 7.39 -23.34
C VAL A 542 5.49 8.90 -23.56
N GLU A 543 4.74 9.28 -24.61
CA GLU A 543 4.41 10.67 -24.92
C GLU A 543 3.56 11.31 -23.83
N ASP A 544 2.65 10.56 -23.19
CA ASP A 544 1.83 11.05 -22.06
C ASP A 544 2.70 11.34 -20.85
N VAL A 545 3.67 10.47 -20.55
CA VAL A 545 4.63 10.68 -19.45
C VAL A 545 5.56 11.85 -19.74
N GLN A 546 6.02 11.99 -21.00
CA GLN A 546 6.84 13.13 -21.41
C GLN A 546 6.04 14.44 -21.27
N LYS A 547 4.80 14.45 -21.75
CA LYS A 547 3.92 15.63 -21.61
C LYS A 547 3.71 16.01 -20.14
N GLU A 548 3.44 15.03 -19.27
CA GLU A 548 3.29 15.28 -17.83
C GLU A 548 4.58 15.88 -17.23
N ARG A 549 5.75 15.36 -17.64
CA ARG A 549 7.05 15.90 -17.20
C ARG A 549 7.26 17.34 -17.67
N ASP A 550 6.94 17.63 -18.93
CA ASP A 550 7.04 18.97 -19.50
C ASP A 550 6.12 19.95 -18.75
N GLU A 551 4.89 19.53 -18.45
CA GLU A 551 3.92 20.30 -17.66
C GLU A 551 4.42 20.58 -16.24
N ILE A 552 5.08 19.61 -15.58
CA ILE A 552 5.71 19.81 -14.25
C ILE A 552 6.84 20.83 -14.35
N LEU A 553 7.76 20.68 -15.31
CA LEU A 553 8.92 21.55 -15.47
C LEU A 553 8.55 22.99 -15.82
N SER A 554 7.47 23.18 -16.57
CA SER A 554 6.97 24.49 -17.00
C SER A 554 5.96 25.12 -16.05
N THR A 555 5.66 24.48 -14.91
CA THR A 555 4.65 24.99 -13.96
C THR A 555 4.95 26.43 -13.54
N SER A 556 3.95 27.29 -13.67
CA SER A 556 3.96 28.71 -13.29
C SER A 556 3.05 28.97 -12.09
N VAL A 557 3.18 30.14 -11.48
CA VAL A 557 2.26 30.62 -10.41
C VAL A 557 0.81 30.62 -10.91
N GLU A 558 0.58 30.95 -12.18
CA GLU A 558 -0.76 30.94 -12.76
C GLU A 558 -1.36 29.54 -12.87
N ASP A 559 -0.53 28.53 -13.14
CA ASP A 559 -0.98 27.12 -13.12
C ASP A 559 -1.38 26.68 -11.71
N ILE A 560 -0.66 27.17 -10.68
CA ILE A 560 -1.03 26.92 -9.28
C ILE A 560 -2.37 27.56 -8.93
N ARG A 561 -2.59 28.82 -9.34
CA ARG A 561 -3.87 29.52 -9.12
C ARG A 561 -5.03 28.81 -9.81
N ARG A 562 -4.86 28.35 -11.04
CA ARG A 562 -5.88 27.59 -11.78
C ARG A 562 -6.23 26.24 -11.13
N ALA A 563 -5.32 25.65 -10.39
CA ALA A 563 -5.59 24.41 -9.67
C ALA A 563 -6.66 24.55 -8.56
N ALA A 564 -7.04 25.78 -8.20
CA ALA A 564 -8.18 26.02 -7.31
C ALA A 564 -9.48 25.40 -7.88
N ASP A 565 -9.69 25.44 -9.18
CA ASP A 565 -10.88 24.86 -9.82
C ASP A 565 -10.94 23.33 -9.67
N MET A 566 -9.76 22.67 -9.67
CA MET A 566 -9.65 21.24 -9.37
C MET A 566 -10.07 20.97 -7.91
N VAL A 567 -9.61 21.77 -6.96
CA VAL A 567 -9.97 21.62 -5.53
C VAL A 567 -11.46 21.83 -5.31
N ASP A 568 -12.05 22.86 -5.92
CA ASP A 568 -13.50 23.10 -5.86
C ASP A 568 -14.28 21.92 -6.43
N ALA A 569 -13.81 21.35 -7.55
CA ALA A 569 -14.45 20.19 -8.16
C ALA A 569 -14.38 18.95 -7.24
N ILE A 570 -13.27 18.73 -6.52
CA ILE A 570 -13.14 17.63 -5.55
C ILE A 570 -14.14 17.83 -4.40
N LEU A 571 -14.20 19.03 -3.83
CA LEU A 571 -15.00 19.31 -2.64
C LEU A 571 -16.49 19.43 -2.94
N ALA A 572 -16.87 19.75 -4.17
CA ALA A 572 -18.26 19.88 -4.61
C ALA A 572 -19.08 18.59 -4.49
N ASP A 573 -18.45 17.42 -4.48
CA ASP A 573 -19.12 16.13 -4.25
C ASP A 573 -19.61 15.97 -2.80
N GLY A 574 -19.09 16.76 -1.88
CA GLY A 574 -19.47 16.72 -0.46
C GLY A 574 -19.07 15.43 0.26
N ARG A 575 -18.27 14.56 -0.35
CA ARG A 575 -17.91 13.24 0.21
C ARG A 575 -16.94 13.38 1.37
N ILE A 576 -17.31 12.79 2.51
CA ILE A 576 -16.49 12.76 3.72
C ILE A 576 -16.53 11.37 4.34
N CYS A 577 -15.40 10.91 4.84
CA CYS A 577 -15.30 9.74 5.71
C CYS A 577 -14.34 10.04 6.85
N VAL A 578 -14.74 9.71 8.05
CA VAL A 578 -13.93 9.89 9.26
C VAL A 578 -13.85 8.58 10.03
N LEU A 579 -12.63 8.18 10.38
CA LEU A 579 -12.40 7.21 11.45
C LEU A 579 -11.88 7.98 12.65
N GLY A 580 -12.53 7.86 13.81
CA GLY A 580 -12.13 8.70 14.93
C GLY A 580 -12.69 8.32 16.28
N ASN A 581 -12.30 9.11 17.26
CA ASN A 581 -12.81 9.00 18.62
C ASN A 581 -14.34 9.08 18.65
N GLU A 582 -14.96 8.22 19.45
CA GLU A 582 -16.42 8.09 19.51
C GLU A 582 -17.13 9.41 19.86
N GLU A 583 -16.61 10.17 20.83
CA GLU A 583 -17.19 11.45 21.26
C GLU A 583 -17.07 12.49 20.14
N LYS A 584 -15.88 12.61 19.52
CA LYS A 584 -15.65 13.56 18.43
C LYS A 584 -16.52 13.29 17.20
N VAL A 585 -16.73 12.02 16.85
CA VAL A 585 -17.64 11.65 15.75
C VAL A 585 -19.08 12.02 16.10
N LYS A 586 -19.52 11.77 17.34
CA LYS A 586 -20.87 12.14 17.79
C LYS A 586 -21.09 13.66 17.89
N GLU A 587 -20.10 14.40 18.36
CA GLU A 587 -20.15 15.87 18.44
C GLU A 587 -20.32 16.54 17.06
N ASN A 588 -19.90 15.87 15.99
CA ASN A 588 -19.97 16.35 14.61
C ASN A 588 -20.93 15.53 13.74
N ALA A 589 -22.00 15.00 14.35
CA ALA A 589 -22.94 14.09 13.69
C ALA A 589 -23.58 14.67 12.41
N GLU A 590 -23.72 16.00 12.35
CA GLU A 590 -24.29 16.72 11.19
C GLU A 590 -23.46 16.57 9.90
N LEU A 591 -22.20 16.20 10.00
CA LEU A 591 -21.35 15.95 8.83
C LEU A 591 -21.63 14.60 8.15
N PHE A 592 -22.31 13.69 8.84
CA PHE A 592 -22.42 12.30 8.42
C PHE A 592 -23.86 11.91 8.07
N GLY A 593 -24.02 11.17 6.99
CA GLY A 593 -25.26 10.48 6.67
C GLY A 593 -25.45 9.19 7.47
N CYS A 594 -24.34 8.62 7.99
CA CYS A 594 -24.34 7.44 8.85
C CYS A 594 -23.20 7.50 9.86
N ILE A 595 -23.48 7.08 11.09
CA ILE A 595 -22.45 6.88 12.13
C ILE A 595 -22.49 5.42 12.54
N ASP A 596 -21.35 4.75 12.46
CA ASP A 596 -21.22 3.34 12.80
C ASP A 596 -19.98 3.07 13.65
N THR A 597 -19.78 1.83 14.04
CA THR A 597 -18.57 1.36 14.73
C THR A 597 -17.78 0.46 13.79
N LEU A 598 -16.49 0.65 13.75
CA LEU A 598 -15.60 -0.19 12.96
C LEU A 598 -15.42 -1.57 13.63
#